data_5b0c360f0d97ea6db9a6f02c15e99525
#
_entry.id   5b0c360f0d97ea6db9a6f02c15e99525
#
_cell.length_a   1.000
_cell.length_b   1.000
_cell.length_c   1.000
_cell.angle_alpha   90.00
_cell.angle_beta   90.00
_cell.angle_gamma   90.00
#
_symmetry.space_group_name_H-M   'P 1'
#
loop_
_entity.id
_entity.type
_entity.pdbx_description
1 polymer ?
#
loop_
_entity_poly.entity_id
_entity_poly.type
_entity_poly.pdbx_seq_one_letter_code
_entity_poly.pdbx_strand_id
1 'polypeptide(L)'
;KRAIAENVDLFSSYPDREYTSLRQCIAGYCGCEAEHVIVGNGSTELISLFIQIEHPKKAMIIGPTYSEYEREISLGGGTTLYYPLREDNDFHLNVADFTAHLNENIDLLVLCNPNNPTSTAITRKDMRLILDVCKQHDIFVMVDETYVEFAENMDEITAVPLTNFYNNIIILRGTSK
;
A
#
# COMPACT_ATOMS: atom_id res chain seq x y z
N LYS A 1 -26.53 -7.53 1.29
CA LYS A 1 -27.52 -8.61 1.23
C LYS A 1 -28.31 -8.58 -0.09
N ARG A 2 -28.91 -7.42 -0.48
CA ARG A 2 -29.73 -7.29 -1.70
C ARG A 2 -28.94 -7.66 -2.97
N ALA A 3 -27.72 -7.13 -3.16
CA ALA A 3 -26.88 -7.44 -4.31
C ALA A 3 -26.58 -8.94 -4.47
N ILE A 4 -26.38 -9.66 -3.36
CA ILE A 4 -26.17 -11.13 -3.39
C ILE A 4 -27.46 -11.84 -3.80
N ALA A 5 -28.60 -11.46 -3.24
CA ALA A 5 -29.87 -12.08 -3.56
C ALA A 5 -30.33 -11.88 -5.03
N GLU A 6 -30.00 -10.69 -5.58
CA GLU A 6 -30.32 -10.35 -6.98
C GLU A 6 -29.37 -11.02 -7.99
N ASN A 7 -28.22 -11.57 -7.55
CA ASN A 7 -27.20 -12.16 -8.41
C ASN A 7 -26.87 -13.61 -8.04
N VAL A 8 -27.78 -14.32 -7.36
CA VAL A 8 -27.55 -15.70 -6.90
C VAL A 8 -27.30 -16.68 -8.06
N ASP A 9 -27.88 -16.42 -9.20
CA ASP A 9 -27.70 -17.25 -10.41
C ASP A 9 -26.29 -17.22 -10.96
N LEU A 10 -25.50 -16.18 -10.64
CA LEU A 10 -24.09 -16.09 -11.04
C LEU A 10 -23.21 -17.16 -10.39
N PHE A 11 -23.64 -17.72 -9.24
CA PHE A 11 -22.89 -18.80 -8.57
C PHE A 11 -22.85 -20.12 -9.38
N SER A 12 -23.73 -20.28 -10.35
CA SER A 12 -23.74 -21.44 -11.26
C SER A 12 -22.81 -21.30 -12.45
N SER A 13 -22.23 -20.12 -12.65
CA SER A 13 -21.34 -19.80 -13.77
C SER A 13 -19.87 -19.78 -13.33
N TYR A 14 -18.96 -20.13 -14.24
CA TYR A 14 -17.53 -19.89 -14.00
C TYR A 14 -17.25 -18.40 -13.84
N PRO A 15 -16.45 -17.99 -12.85
CA PRO A 15 -16.08 -16.60 -12.68
C PRO A 15 -15.23 -16.10 -13.86
N ASP A 16 -15.32 -14.80 -14.12
CA ASP A 16 -14.39 -14.12 -15.04
C ASP A 16 -12.97 -14.15 -14.44
N ARG A 17 -12.07 -14.90 -15.08
CA ARG A 17 -10.67 -15.06 -14.63
C ARG A 17 -9.86 -13.77 -14.67
N GLU A 18 -10.22 -12.88 -15.58
CA GLU A 18 -9.53 -11.60 -15.77
C GLU A 18 -10.10 -10.50 -14.89
N TYR A 19 -11.21 -10.76 -14.19
CA TYR A 19 -11.90 -9.76 -13.37
C TYR A 19 -12.19 -8.46 -14.12
N THR A 20 -12.51 -8.55 -15.42
CA THR A 20 -12.58 -7.40 -16.34
C THR A 20 -13.48 -6.29 -15.83
N SER A 21 -14.74 -6.62 -15.50
CA SER A 21 -15.71 -5.63 -15.00
C SER A 21 -15.28 -5.05 -13.65
N LEU A 22 -14.74 -5.88 -12.75
CA LEU A 22 -14.31 -5.44 -11.42
C LEU A 22 -13.10 -4.51 -11.52
N ARG A 23 -12.10 -4.87 -12.34
CA ARG A 23 -10.92 -4.02 -12.59
C ARG A 23 -11.31 -2.67 -13.17
N GLN A 24 -12.26 -2.63 -14.13
CA GLN A 24 -12.78 -1.39 -14.69
C GLN A 24 -13.48 -0.52 -13.63
N CYS A 25 -14.30 -1.12 -12.77
CA CYS A 25 -14.97 -0.39 -11.69
C CYS A 25 -13.94 0.19 -10.68
N ILE A 26 -12.94 -0.61 -10.29
CA ILE A 26 -11.87 -0.16 -9.38
C ILE A 26 -11.05 0.95 -10.04
N ALA A 27 -10.69 0.80 -11.31
CA ALA A 27 -9.95 1.80 -12.07
C ALA A 27 -10.68 3.16 -12.12
N GLY A 28 -11.99 3.12 -12.43
CA GLY A 28 -12.83 4.32 -12.41
C GLY A 28 -12.95 4.95 -11.02
N TYR A 29 -13.00 4.14 -9.97
CA TYR A 29 -13.02 4.63 -8.58
C TYR A 29 -11.69 5.24 -8.15
N CYS A 30 -10.57 4.61 -8.51
CA CYS A 30 -9.23 5.07 -8.15
C CYS A 30 -8.67 6.16 -9.07
N GLY A 31 -9.25 6.36 -10.25
CA GLY A 31 -8.74 7.30 -11.26
C GLY A 31 -7.45 6.80 -11.94
N CYS A 32 -7.39 5.49 -12.25
CA CYS A 32 -6.27 4.87 -12.97
C CYS A 32 -6.78 3.99 -14.12
N GLU A 33 -5.88 3.41 -14.91
CA GLU A 33 -6.23 2.49 -15.99
C GLU A 33 -6.49 1.07 -15.45
N ALA A 34 -7.42 0.33 -16.07
CA ALA A 34 -7.80 -1.02 -15.62
C ALA A 34 -6.64 -2.03 -15.72
N GLU A 35 -5.71 -1.81 -16.64
CA GLU A 35 -4.49 -2.59 -16.80
C GLU A 35 -3.55 -2.50 -15.60
N HIS A 36 -3.63 -1.41 -14.84
CA HIS A 36 -2.84 -1.18 -13.62
C HIS A 36 -3.52 -1.71 -12.35
N VAL A 37 -4.66 -2.38 -12.48
CA VAL A 37 -5.41 -2.93 -11.33
C VAL A 37 -5.21 -4.43 -11.23
N ILE A 38 -4.75 -4.89 -10.08
CA ILE A 38 -4.71 -6.30 -9.68
C ILE A 38 -5.75 -6.50 -8.57
N VAL A 39 -6.50 -7.59 -8.66
CA VAL A 39 -7.56 -7.94 -7.70
C VAL A 39 -7.12 -9.15 -6.89
N GLY A 40 -7.33 -9.10 -5.58
CA GLY A 40 -7.07 -10.21 -4.66
C GLY A 40 -8.20 -10.39 -3.65
N ASN A 41 -8.16 -11.48 -2.93
CA ASN A 41 -9.11 -11.81 -1.87
C ASN A 41 -8.74 -11.10 -0.55
N GLY A 42 -8.84 -9.78 -0.58
CA GLY A 42 -8.44 -8.89 0.51
C GLY A 42 -6.98 -8.43 0.41
N SER A 43 -6.66 -7.34 1.14
CA SER A 43 -5.32 -6.74 1.12
C SER A 43 -4.23 -7.66 1.64
N THR A 44 -4.54 -8.54 2.59
CA THR A 44 -3.55 -9.48 3.15
C THR A 44 -3.02 -10.45 2.10
N GLU A 45 -3.87 -10.97 1.20
CA GLU A 45 -3.41 -11.80 0.09
C GLU A 45 -2.47 -11.02 -0.83
N LEU A 46 -2.83 -9.77 -1.17
CA LEU A 46 -2.01 -8.93 -2.04
C LEU A 46 -0.66 -8.57 -1.40
N ILE A 47 -0.64 -8.30 -0.09
CA ILE A 47 0.60 -8.08 0.67
C ILE A 47 1.51 -9.32 0.57
N SER A 48 0.94 -10.50 0.84
CA SER A 48 1.67 -11.76 0.80
C SER A 48 2.23 -12.06 -0.60
N LEU A 49 1.40 -11.92 -1.63
CA LEU A 49 1.82 -12.15 -3.02
C LEU A 49 2.91 -11.17 -3.46
N PHE A 50 2.75 -9.89 -3.12
CA PHE A 50 3.73 -8.86 -3.46
C PHE A 50 5.09 -9.14 -2.80
N ILE A 51 5.10 -9.44 -1.50
CA ILE A 51 6.33 -9.77 -0.77
C ILE A 51 6.99 -11.04 -1.32
N GLN A 52 6.21 -12.04 -1.74
CA GLN A 52 6.74 -13.25 -2.36
C GLN A 52 7.38 -12.97 -3.74
N ILE A 53 6.83 -12.02 -4.51
CA ILE A 53 7.37 -11.64 -5.83
C ILE A 53 8.64 -10.81 -5.68
N GLU A 54 8.61 -9.78 -4.85
CA GLU A 54 9.75 -8.88 -4.63
C GLU A 54 10.87 -9.55 -3.83
N HIS A 55 10.51 -10.49 -2.97
CA HIS A 55 11.44 -11.26 -2.14
C HIS A 55 12.51 -10.40 -1.46
N PRO A 56 12.10 -9.35 -0.72
CA PRO A 56 13.04 -8.39 -0.13
C PRO A 56 13.92 -9.08 0.92
N LYS A 57 15.21 -8.86 0.84
CA LYS A 57 16.15 -9.30 1.89
C LYS A 57 16.05 -8.40 3.11
N LYS A 58 15.84 -7.12 2.87
CA LYS A 58 15.74 -6.12 3.92
C LYS A 58 14.63 -5.11 3.59
N ALA A 59 13.60 -5.08 4.41
CA ALA A 59 12.49 -4.14 4.29
C ALA A 59 12.50 -3.14 5.44
N MET A 60 12.17 -1.87 5.16
CA MET A 60 11.92 -0.86 6.18
C MET A 60 10.43 -0.66 6.37
N ILE A 61 10.00 -0.58 7.63
CA ILE A 61 8.62 -0.30 8.05
C ILE A 61 8.65 0.89 9.01
N ILE A 62 7.67 1.77 8.90
CA ILE A 62 7.46 2.84 9.88
C ILE A 62 6.57 2.29 11.00
N GLY A 63 7.04 2.32 12.23
CA GLY A 63 6.31 1.75 13.38
C GLY A 63 5.97 2.75 14.48
N PRO A 64 4.89 2.52 15.26
CA PRO A 64 4.03 1.32 15.22
C PRO A 64 3.11 1.30 13.99
N THR A 65 2.87 0.11 13.43
CA THR A 65 2.00 -0.09 12.28
C THR A 65 1.37 -1.49 12.28
N TYR A 66 0.66 -1.85 11.21
CA TYR A 66 0.00 -3.15 11.08
C TYR A 66 1.03 -4.30 11.03
N SER A 67 0.86 -5.28 11.90
CA SER A 67 1.84 -6.35 12.17
C SER A 67 2.03 -7.35 11.01
N GLU A 68 1.06 -7.45 10.10
CA GLU A 68 1.14 -8.42 9.00
C GLU A 68 2.27 -8.09 8.01
N TYR A 69 2.69 -6.83 7.91
CA TYR A 69 3.83 -6.50 7.03
C TYR A 69 5.10 -7.22 7.48
N GLU A 70 5.48 -7.09 8.75
CA GLU A 70 6.65 -7.78 9.31
C GLU A 70 6.51 -9.30 9.21
N ARG A 71 5.29 -9.80 9.51
CA ARG A 71 5.00 -11.23 9.43
C ARG A 71 5.26 -11.78 8.03
N GLU A 72 4.71 -11.16 6.99
CA GLU A 72 4.85 -11.62 5.61
C GLU A 72 6.30 -11.47 5.10
N ILE A 73 7.00 -10.39 5.44
CA ILE A 73 8.43 -10.21 5.15
C ILE A 73 9.24 -11.35 5.78
N SER A 74 8.98 -11.65 7.04
CA SER A 74 9.68 -12.72 7.79
C SER A 74 9.40 -14.10 7.19
N LEU A 75 8.14 -14.37 6.79
CA LEU A 75 7.77 -15.62 6.11
C LEU A 75 8.47 -15.75 4.74
N GLY A 76 8.69 -14.65 4.05
CA GLY A 76 9.47 -14.58 2.82
C GLY A 76 10.99 -14.72 3.02
N GLY A 77 11.46 -14.82 4.28
CA GLY A 77 12.89 -14.91 4.62
C GLY A 77 13.61 -13.56 4.68
N GLY A 78 12.90 -12.46 4.58
CA GLY A 78 13.43 -11.11 4.71
C GLY A 78 13.61 -10.67 6.16
N THR A 79 14.32 -9.57 6.35
CA THR A 79 14.55 -8.92 7.65
C THR A 79 13.89 -7.54 7.65
N THR A 80 13.23 -7.21 8.76
CA THR A 80 12.56 -5.91 8.92
C THR A 80 13.42 -4.94 9.72
N LEU A 81 13.55 -3.72 9.22
CA LEU A 81 14.07 -2.56 9.92
C LEU A 81 12.92 -1.65 10.29
N TYR A 82 12.90 -1.14 11.51
CA TYR A 82 11.87 -0.21 11.97
C TYR A 82 12.41 1.21 12.04
N TYR A 83 11.67 2.15 11.41
CA TYR A 83 11.78 3.56 11.72
C TYR A 83 10.71 3.94 12.75
N PRO A 84 11.09 4.39 13.97
CA PRO A 84 10.11 4.63 15.02
C PRO A 84 9.40 5.98 14.85
N LEU A 85 8.07 5.96 14.82
CA LEU A 85 7.27 7.15 15.09
C LEU A 85 7.29 7.44 16.60
N ARG A 86 7.28 8.71 16.96
CA ARG A 86 7.45 9.13 18.35
C ARG A 86 6.20 9.78 18.92
N GLU A 87 5.86 9.47 20.15
CA GLU A 87 4.75 10.05 20.87
C GLU A 87 4.92 11.56 21.11
N ASP A 88 6.16 12.02 21.31
CA ASP A 88 6.49 13.43 21.50
C ASP A 88 6.26 14.29 20.25
N ASN A 89 6.01 13.66 19.11
CA ASN A 89 5.60 14.30 17.83
C ASN A 89 4.22 13.80 17.38
N ASP A 90 3.34 13.40 18.30
CA ASP A 90 2.01 12.87 18.01
C ASP A 90 2.02 11.79 16.91
N PHE A 91 3.07 10.98 16.84
CA PHE A 91 3.33 9.96 15.86
C PHE A 91 3.36 10.46 14.40
N HIS A 92 3.55 11.75 14.17
CA HIS A 92 3.76 12.28 12.83
C HIS A 92 5.17 11.93 12.29
N LEU A 93 5.24 11.60 11.02
CA LEU A 93 6.50 11.32 10.34
C LEU A 93 7.31 12.61 10.13
N ASN A 94 8.55 12.64 10.61
CA ASN A 94 9.52 13.64 10.18
C ASN A 94 10.15 13.16 8.86
N VAL A 95 9.66 13.65 7.74
CA VAL A 95 10.06 13.19 6.41
C VAL A 95 11.55 13.44 6.12
N ALA A 96 12.08 14.58 6.55
CA ALA A 96 13.49 14.92 6.33
C ALA A 96 14.44 13.99 7.11
N ASP A 97 14.10 13.69 8.36
CA ASP A 97 14.84 12.72 9.17
C ASP A 97 14.69 11.31 8.62
N PHE A 98 13.45 10.91 8.29
CA PHE A 98 13.15 9.58 7.75
C PHE A 98 13.92 9.29 6.46
N THR A 99 13.89 10.21 5.50
CA THR A 99 14.55 10.02 4.20
C THR A 99 16.05 9.88 4.32
N ALA A 100 16.70 10.47 5.36
CA ALA A 100 18.11 10.30 5.64
C ALA A 100 18.48 8.87 6.10
N HIS A 101 17.52 8.05 6.50
CA HIS A 101 17.72 6.63 6.86
C HIS A 101 17.56 5.66 5.67
N LEU A 102 17.04 6.14 4.53
CA LEU A 102 16.91 5.33 3.32
C LEU A 102 18.28 5.22 2.61
N ASN A 103 18.61 4.01 2.21
CA ASN A 103 19.88 3.72 1.56
C ASN A 103 19.79 2.44 0.72
N GLU A 104 20.80 2.16 -0.08
CA GLU A 104 20.91 1.04 -1.02
C GLU A 104 20.86 -0.37 -0.39
N ASN A 105 20.89 -0.48 0.94
CA ASN A 105 20.73 -1.78 1.61
C ASN A 105 19.28 -2.12 1.92
N ILE A 106 18.32 -1.27 1.53
CA ILE A 106 16.89 -1.48 1.72
C ILE A 106 16.28 -1.82 0.37
N ASP A 107 15.63 -2.97 0.26
CA ASP A 107 14.98 -3.44 -0.97
C ASP A 107 13.54 -2.94 -1.07
N LEU A 108 12.84 -2.88 0.08
CA LEU A 108 11.42 -2.55 0.18
C LEU A 108 11.16 -1.55 1.30
N LEU A 109 10.35 -0.55 1.01
CA LEU A 109 9.72 0.33 2.01
C LEU A 109 8.23 0.03 2.07
N VAL A 110 7.69 -0.20 3.30
CA VAL A 110 6.26 -0.39 3.53
C VAL A 110 5.70 0.78 4.33
N LEU A 111 4.69 1.44 3.78
CA LEU A 111 3.99 2.57 4.37
C LEU A 111 2.51 2.26 4.50
N CYS A 112 1.94 2.44 5.69
CA CYS A 112 0.49 2.45 5.90
C CYS A 112 0.02 3.91 5.94
N ASN A 113 -0.88 4.31 5.03
CA ASN A 113 -1.26 5.71 4.88
C ASN A 113 -2.75 5.90 4.55
N PRO A 114 -3.60 6.32 5.49
CA PRO A 114 -3.31 6.64 6.90
C PRO A 114 -2.82 5.45 7.71
N ASN A 115 -1.94 5.74 8.68
CA ASN A 115 -1.31 4.69 9.46
C ASN A 115 -2.26 4.07 10.51
N ASN A 116 -2.25 2.77 10.60
CA ASN A 116 -2.91 2.00 11.66
C ASN A 116 -1.83 1.48 12.63
N PRO A 117 -1.79 1.87 13.92
CA PRO A 117 -2.92 2.42 14.71
C PRO A 117 -2.90 3.93 14.95
N THR A 118 -1.90 4.68 14.49
CA THR A 118 -1.70 6.08 14.91
C THR A 118 -2.68 7.07 14.28
N SER A 119 -3.37 6.69 13.21
CA SER A 119 -4.27 7.54 12.41
C SER A 119 -3.59 8.76 11.76
N THR A 120 -2.26 8.85 11.84
CA THR A 120 -1.50 9.90 11.16
C THR A 120 -1.37 9.60 9.67
N ALA A 121 -1.25 10.64 8.86
CA ALA A 121 -1.15 10.51 7.41
C ALA A 121 0.04 11.28 6.85
N ILE A 122 0.62 10.73 5.78
CA ILE A 122 1.66 11.35 4.97
C ILE A 122 0.94 12.04 3.80
N THR A 123 1.24 13.32 3.59
CA THR A 123 0.66 14.05 2.45
C THR A 123 1.24 13.54 1.12
N ARG A 124 0.50 13.70 0.01
CA ARG A 124 1.02 13.35 -1.32
C ARG A 124 2.31 14.11 -1.65
N LYS A 125 2.45 15.34 -1.17
CA LYS A 125 3.68 16.12 -1.34
C LYS A 125 4.86 15.45 -0.65
N ASP A 126 4.68 15.02 0.59
CA ASP A 126 5.72 14.35 1.37
C ASP A 126 6.00 12.94 0.83
N MET A 127 4.97 12.22 0.39
CA MET A 127 5.09 10.94 -0.28
C MET A 127 5.98 11.06 -1.54
N ARG A 128 5.84 12.15 -2.30
CA ARG A 128 6.71 12.40 -3.46
C ARG A 128 8.18 12.53 -3.06
N LEU A 129 8.48 13.26 -1.97
CA LEU A 129 9.86 13.38 -1.46
C LEU A 129 10.44 12.01 -1.07
N ILE A 130 9.65 11.18 -0.41
CA ILE A 130 10.05 9.81 -0.05
C ILE A 130 10.34 8.99 -1.31
N LEU A 131 9.43 9.02 -2.29
CA LEU A 131 9.57 8.27 -3.54
C LEU A 131 10.79 8.71 -4.36
N ASP A 132 11.10 10.01 -4.38
CA ASP A 132 12.29 10.53 -5.05
C ASP A 132 13.59 9.93 -4.46
N VAL A 133 13.66 9.83 -3.13
CA VAL A 133 14.81 9.19 -2.45
C VAL A 133 14.80 7.67 -2.67
N CYS A 134 13.65 7.01 -2.56
CA CYS A 134 13.53 5.58 -2.82
C CYS A 134 13.98 5.23 -4.25
N LYS A 135 13.63 6.04 -5.24
CA LYS A 135 14.04 5.86 -6.63
C LYS A 135 15.56 6.00 -6.82
N GLN A 136 16.22 6.89 -6.07
CA GLN A 136 17.69 7.07 -6.11
C GLN A 136 18.42 5.84 -5.58
N HIS A 137 17.85 5.10 -4.64
CA HIS A 137 18.43 3.93 -3.99
C HIS A 137 17.86 2.60 -4.47
N ASP A 138 17.02 2.62 -5.53
CA ASP A 138 16.36 1.43 -6.10
C ASP A 138 15.47 0.68 -5.10
N ILE A 139 14.83 1.43 -4.21
CA ILE A 139 13.91 0.89 -3.19
C ILE A 139 12.51 0.83 -3.78
N PHE A 140 11.86 -0.34 -3.73
CA PHE A 140 10.44 -0.46 -4.07
C PHE A 140 9.57 0.02 -2.88
N VAL A 141 8.41 0.62 -3.17
CA VAL A 141 7.53 1.19 -2.13
C VAL A 141 6.15 0.56 -2.23
N MET A 142 5.71 -0.07 -1.15
CA MET A 142 4.34 -0.53 -0.97
C MET A 142 3.61 0.44 -0.04
N VAL A 143 2.55 1.08 -0.54
CA VAL A 143 1.70 1.99 0.24
C VAL A 143 0.35 1.33 0.48
N ASP A 144 0.02 1.06 1.73
CA ASP A 144 -1.28 0.53 2.12
C ASP A 144 -2.24 1.67 2.46
N GLU A 145 -3.18 1.91 1.57
CA GLU A 145 -4.24 2.91 1.68
C GLU A 145 -5.59 2.29 2.09
N THR A 146 -5.60 1.17 2.81
CA THR A 146 -6.85 0.51 3.26
C THR A 146 -7.79 1.43 4.05
N TYR A 147 -7.25 2.48 4.65
CA TYR A 147 -8.02 3.44 5.45
C TYR A 147 -8.16 4.84 4.83
N VAL A 148 -7.76 5.02 3.59
CA VAL A 148 -7.71 6.36 2.97
C VAL A 148 -9.09 7.01 2.83
N GLU A 149 -10.16 6.23 2.68
CA GLU A 149 -11.54 6.71 2.60
C GLU A 149 -12.04 7.34 3.91
N PHE A 150 -11.36 7.10 5.03
CA PHE A 150 -11.68 7.70 6.33
C PHE A 150 -10.97 9.04 6.56
N ALA A 151 -10.07 9.43 5.67
CA ALA A 151 -9.36 10.70 5.77
C ALA A 151 -10.27 11.87 5.34
N GLU A 152 -10.22 12.99 6.07
CA GLU A 152 -10.97 14.19 5.73
C GLU A 152 -10.59 14.75 4.35
N ASN A 153 -9.30 14.65 3.99
CA ASN A 153 -8.73 15.15 2.74
C ASN A 153 -8.07 14.02 1.94
N MET A 154 -8.84 13.04 1.51
CA MET A 154 -8.33 11.88 0.75
C MET A 154 -7.49 12.33 -0.47
N ASP A 155 -7.93 13.36 -1.18
CA ASP A 155 -7.24 13.86 -2.38
C ASP A 155 -5.83 14.44 -2.10
N GLU A 156 -5.55 14.83 -0.87
CA GLU A 156 -4.23 15.33 -0.47
C GLU A 156 -3.30 14.20 0.00
N ILE A 157 -3.87 13.05 0.32
CA ILE A 157 -3.17 11.92 0.96
C ILE A 157 -2.89 10.80 -0.03
N THR A 158 -3.88 10.44 -0.87
CA THR A 158 -3.73 9.28 -1.77
C THR A 158 -2.51 9.41 -2.69
N ALA A 159 -1.73 8.35 -2.76
CA ALA A 159 -0.57 8.24 -3.63
C ALA A 159 -0.91 7.68 -5.02
N VAL A 160 -2.17 7.29 -5.28
CA VAL A 160 -2.58 6.74 -6.58
C VAL A 160 -2.12 7.61 -7.77
N PRO A 161 -2.27 8.95 -7.77
CA PRO A 161 -1.79 9.76 -8.90
C PRO A 161 -0.28 9.71 -9.12
N LEU A 162 0.51 9.29 -8.12
CA LEU A 162 1.96 9.18 -8.23
C LEU A 162 2.39 7.95 -9.05
N THR A 163 1.54 6.94 -9.19
CA THR A 163 1.80 5.77 -10.04
C THR A 163 2.01 6.11 -11.51
N ASN A 164 1.55 7.29 -11.96
CA ASN A 164 1.80 7.79 -13.31
C ASN A 164 3.24 8.34 -13.51
N PHE A 165 3.98 8.56 -12.42
CA PHE A 165 5.31 9.19 -12.45
C PHE A 165 6.43 8.29 -11.90
N TYR A 166 6.05 7.28 -11.12
CA TYR A 166 6.97 6.35 -10.46
C TYR A 166 6.63 4.92 -10.84
N ASN A 167 7.63 4.14 -11.17
CA ASN A 167 7.51 2.72 -11.53
C ASN A 167 7.94 1.78 -10.39
N ASN A 168 8.35 2.33 -9.27
CA ASN A 168 8.78 1.62 -8.07
C ASN A 168 7.77 1.75 -6.91
N ILE A 169 6.49 1.84 -7.21
CA ILE A 169 5.41 1.97 -6.23
C ILE A 169 4.23 1.04 -6.55
N ILE A 170 3.66 0.46 -5.52
CA ILE A 170 2.36 -0.21 -5.56
C ILE A 170 1.46 0.34 -4.46
N ILE A 171 0.16 0.51 -4.77
CA ILE A 171 -0.85 1.01 -3.82
C ILE A 171 -1.83 -0.12 -3.52
N LEU A 172 -1.99 -0.42 -2.24
CA LEU A 172 -3.03 -1.34 -1.78
C LEU A 172 -4.29 -0.56 -1.39
N ARG A 173 -5.44 -1.03 -1.85
CA ARG A 173 -6.76 -0.50 -1.49
C ARG A 173 -7.63 -1.64 -1.00
N GLY A 174 -8.45 -1.37 -0.01
CA GLY A 174 -9.34 -2.37 0.57
C GLY A 174 -10.79 -1.91 0.58
N THR A 175 -11.72 -2.83 0.31
CA THR A 175 -13.18 -2.57 0.37
C THR A 175 -13.83 -3.22 1.59
N SER A 176 -13.04 -3.71 2.54
CA SER A 176 -13.50 -4.46 3.72
C SER A 176 -13.81 -3.58 4.94
N LYS A 177 -13.54 -2.28 4.88
CA LYS A 177 -13.70 -1.33 6.00
C LYS A 177 -14.85 -0.38 5.79
#